data_e28975b16e6db82c1aa8545850bc739e
#
_entry.id   e28975b16e6db82c1aa8545850bc739e
#
_cell.length_a   1.000
_cell.length_b   1.000
_cell.length_c   1.000
_cell.angle_alpha   90.00
_cell.angle_beta   90.00
_cell.angle_gamma   90.00
#
_symmetry.space_group_name_H-M   'P 1'
#
loop_
_entity.id
_entity.type
_entity.pdbx_description
1 polymer ?
#
loop_
_entity_poly.entity_id
_entity_poly.type
_entity_poly.pdbx_seq_one_letter_code
_entity_poly.pdbx_strand_id
1 'polypeptide(L)'
;DRLSSAAARARRELVEAMAINEEQECFGLTGYGPEVAIYRSLILAKGLHCKDQDSWHLVLSREDHRFASLWDKIEQCIVERRENGTSVANILDELRKPPFGMREGVVPIYICLYLLAKADDIAIFQENSYIPYLTKSKIALLVKRPDLFTLKRFVTSGIEQRVFNIYRKLINKVNLKGNVKLRNATMLGVVGPLIKFIEALPLYSRNTREISLEAQRVRSAIINSTEPMQLLFEDIPKAVGIDLNDQYKEANWQEELQMSQKII
;
A
#
# COMPACT_ATOMS: atom_id res chain seq x y z
N ASP A 1 21.96 21.48 -1.18
CA ASP A 1 21.43 22.53 -0.26
C ASP A 1 20.75 21.85 0.93
N ARG A 2 21.36 21.97 2.09
CA ARG A 2 20.75 21.48 3.34
C ARG A 2 19.57 22.38 3.72
N LEU A 3 18.41 21.76 3.99
CA LEU A 3 17.28 22.48 4.58
C LEU A 3 17.65 23.09 5.94
N SER A 4 17.17 24.32 6.21
CA SER A 4 17.23 24.86 7.55
C SER A 4 16.39 24.01 8.53
N SER A 5 16.73 24.05 9.80
CA SER A 5 15.99 23.30 10.83
C SER A 5 14.48 23.68 10.86
N ALA A 6 14.16 24.95 10.63
CA ALA A 6 12.79 25.44 10.53
C ALA A 6 12.04 24.86 9.32
N ALA A 7 12.68 24.83 8.13
CA ALA A 7 12.09 24.25 6.93
C ALA A 7 11.91 22.72 7.05
N ALA A 8 12.86 22.04 7.66
CA ALA A 8 12.77 20.61 7.92
C ALA A 8 11.63 20.27 8.90
N ARG A 9 11.44 21.10 9.92
CA ARG A 9 10.33 20.98 10.88
C ARG A 9 8.99 21.23 10.19
N ALA A 10 8.84 22.31 9.44
CA ALA A 10 7.61 22.63 8.72
C ALA A 10 7.22 21.52 7.73
N ARG A 11 8.18 20.98 6.97
CA ARG A 11 7.96 19.83 6.09
C ARG A 11 7.45 18.62 6.87
N ARG A 12 8.06 18.30 8.02
CA ARG A 12 7.64 17.18 8.84
C ARG A 12 6.20 17.38 9.36
N GLU A 13 5.89 18.54 9.92
CA GLU A 13 4.54 18.88 10.41
C GLU A 13 3.50 18.73 9.30
N LEU A 14 3.80 19.18 8.08
CA LEU A 14 2.92 19.04 6.93
C LEU A 14 2.66 17.57 6.57
N VAL A 15 3.70 16.73 6.41
CA VAL A 15 3.51 15.32 6.01
C VAL A 15 2.84 14.49 7.12
N GLU A 16 3.10 14.80 8.39
CA GLU A 16 2.41 14.18 9.52
C GLU A 16 0.91 14.54 9.54
N ALA A 17 0.58 15.81 9.28
CA ALA A 17 -0.81 16.28 9.19
C ALA A 17 -1.53 15.62 8.00
N MET A 18 -0.89 15.57 6.83
CA MET A 18 -1.41 14.94 5.63
C MET A 18 -1.75 13.46 5.84
N ALA A 19 -0.91 12.72 6.58
CA ALA A 19 -1.12 11.30 6.84
C ALA A 19 -2.35 11.00 7.73
N ILE A 20 -2.78 11.94 8.56
CA ILE A 20 -3.84 11.72 9.56
C ILE A 20 -5.14 12.41 9.18
N ASN A 21 -5.04 13.59 8.58
CA ASN A 21 -6.17 14.49 8.36
C ASN A 21 -6.39 14.75 6.86
N GLU A 22 -6.18 13.76 6.01
CA GLU A 22 -6.34 13.88 4.55
C GLU A 22 -7.70 14.49 4.16
N GLU A 23 -8.76 14.17 4.92
CA GLU A 23 -10.14 14.60 4.63
C GLU A 23 -10.49 16.00 5.17
N GLN A 24 -9.53 16.71 5.79
CA GLN A 24 -9.73 18.02 6.36
C GLN A 24 -9.08 19.11 5.53
N GLU A 25 -9.71 20.28 5.47
CA GLU A 25 -9.11 21.46 4.87
C GLU A 25 -7.72 21.73 5.48
N CYS A 26 -6.75 22.04 4.62
CA CYS A 26 -5.35 22.25 5.00
C CYS A 26 -4.77 21.12 5.88
N PHE A 27 -5.30 19.89 5.78
CA PHE A 27 -4.96 18.77 6.65
C PHE A 27 -5.14 19.08 8.15
N GLY A 28 -6.10 19.95 8.49
CA GLY A 28 -6.33 20.42 9.85
C GLY A 28 -5.25 21.36 10.42
N LEU A 29 -4.30 21.80 9.61
CA LEU A 29 -3.31 22.81 10.00
C LEU A 29 -3.97 24.19 10.07
N THR A 30 -3.66 24.95 11.13
CA THR A 30 -4.24 26.28 11.38
C THR A 30 -3.17 27.34 11.46
N GLY A 31 -3.58 28.62 11.27
CA GLY A 31 -2.68 29.77 11.38
C GLY A 31 -1.92 30.09 10.08
N TYR A 32 -0.73 30.67 10.23
CA TYR A 32 0.10 31.20 9.13
C TYR A 32 1.53 30.68 9.19
N GLY A 33 1.73 29.50 9.76
CA GLY A 33 3.05 28.90 9.87
C GLY A 33 3.65 28.50 8.51
N PRO A 34 4.95 28.21 8.48
CA PRO A 34 5.63 27.82 7.25
C PRO A 34 5.09 26.52 6.67
N GLU A 35 4.56 25.58 7.47
CA GLU A 35 3.88 24.35 7.02
C GLU A 35 2.61 24.66 6.21
N VAL A 36 1.83 25.68 6.65
CA VAL A 36 0.63 26.14 5.94
C VAL A 36 1.01 26.83 4.62
N ALA A 37 2.10 27.61 4.63
CA ALA A 37 2.61 28.25 3.42
C ALA A 37 3.08 27.20 2.37
N ILE A 38 3.76 26.15 2.83
CA ILE A 38 4.17 25.01 1.97
C ILE A 38 2.92 24.31 1.40
N TYR A 39 1.93 24.01 2.23
CA TYR A 39 0.66 23.41 1.78
C TYR A 39 0.01 24.24 0.68
N ARG A 40 -0.19 25.54 0.92
CA ARG A 40 -0.86 26.44 -0.02
C ARG A 40 -0.13 26.54 -1.36
N SER A 41 1.20 26.61 -1.35
CA SER A 41 2.02 26.79 -2.55
C SER A 41 2.27 25.49 -3.33
N LEU A 42 2.51 24.38 -2.64
CA LEU A 42 2.92 23.12 -3.29
C LEU A 42 1.77 22.13 -3.49
N ILE A 43 0.69 22.25 -2.75
CA ILE A 43 -0.40 21.28 -2.79
C ILE A 43 -1.70 21.94 -3.27
N LEU A 44 -2.21 22.90 -2.53
CA LEU A 44 -3.50 23.53 -2.84
C LEU A 44 -3.48 24.29 -4.18
N ALA A 45 -2.50 25.17 -4.39
CA ALA A 45 -2.35 25.95 -5.64
C ALA A 45 -2.06 25.07 -6.88
N LYS A 46 -1.78 23.79 -6.67
CA LYS A 46 -1.53 22.80 -7.73
C LYS A 46 -2.69 21.84 -7.94
N GLY A 47 -3.81 22.03 -7.25
CA GLY A 47 -4.97 21.15 -7.35
C GLY A 47 -4.71 19.71 -6.91
N LEU A 48 -3.78 19.50 -5.95
CA LEU A 48 -3.42 18.18 -5.45
C LEU A 48 -4.20 17.78 -4.20
N HIS A 49 -4.96 18.72 -3.62
CA HIS A 49 -5.89 18.51 -2.54
C HIS A 49 -7.15 19.31 -2.83
N CYS A 50 -8.24 18.61 -3.10
CA CYS A 50 -9.48 19.17 -3.59
C CYS A 50 -10.64 18.83 -2.65
N LYS A 51 -11.64 19.70 -2.63
CA LYS A 51 -12.89 19.47 -1.93
C LYS A 51 -13.92 18.93 -2.91
N ASP A 52 -14.53 17.80 -2.59
CA ASP A 52 -15.68 17.25 -3.31
C ASP A 52 -16.84 17.10 -2.31
N GLN A 53 -17.98 17.74 -2.59
CA GLN A 53 -19.14 17.82 -1.72
C GLN A 53 -18.74 18.25 -0.29
N ASP A 54 -18.66 17.31 0.67
CA ASP A 54 -18.39 17.60 2.09
C ASP A 54 -17.01 17.18 2.59
N SER A 55 -16.18 16.52 1.77
CA SER A 55 -14.86 16.05 2.21
C SER A 55 -13.73 16.51 1.29
N TRP A 56 -12.53 16.63 1.86
CA TRP A 56 -11.30 16.87 1.12
C TRP A 56 -10.65 15.54 0.76
N HIS A 57 -9.96 15.49 -0.39
CA HIS A 57 -9.25 14.31 -0.84
C HIS A 57 -8.01 14.68 -1.66
N LEU A 58 -7.03 13.79 -1.65
CA LEU A 58 -5.82 13.92 -2.45
C LEU A 58 -6.09 13.51 -3.90
N VAL A 59 -5.59 14.31 -4.84
CA VAL A 59 -5.71 14.08 -6.27
C VAL A 59 -4.32 14.06 -6.91
N LEU A 60 -4.04 13.02 -7.70
CA LEU A 60 -2.87 13.00 -8.57
C LEU A 60 -3.25 13.67 -9.89
N SER A 61 -3.42 15.00 -9.85
CA SER A 61 -3.79 15.79 -11.04
C SER A 61 -2.79 15.55 -12.17
N ARG A 62 -3.30 15.35 -13.36
CA ARG A 62 -2.54 15.19 -14.62
C ARG A 62 -2.74 16.37 -15.59
N GLU A 63 -3.49 17.40 -15.19
CA GLU A 63 -3.73 18.59 -16.01
C GLU A 63 -2.44 19.36 -16.28
N ASP A 64 -1.58 19.51 -15.27
CA ASP A 64 -0.22 20.02 -15.46
C ASP A 64 0.70 18.87 -15.91
N HIS A 65 1.21 18.96 -17.13
CA HIS A 65 2.12 18.01 -17.74
C HIS A 65 3.32 17.65 -16.84
N ARG A 66 3.81 18.60 -16.03
CA ARG A 66 4.93 18.36 -15.10
C ARG A 66 4.54 17.38 -14.00
N PHE A 67 3.33 17.48 -13.48
CA PHE A 67 2.82 16.52 -12.49
C PHE A 67 2.49 15.17 -13.12
N ALA A 68 1.91 15.15 -14.32
CA ALA A 68 1.70 13.89 -15.03
C ALA A 68 3.02 13.13 -15.20
N SER A 69 4.06 13.81 -15.69
CA SER A 69 5.39 13.20 -15.85
C SER A 69 6.02 12.78 -14.52
N LEU A 70 5.79 13.52 -13.44
CA LEU A 70 6.27 13.17 -12.09
C LEU A 70 5.63 11.88 -11.60
N TRP A 71 4.30 11.76 -11.71
CA TRP A 71 3.57 10.56 -11.28
C TRP A 71 3.95 9.35 -12.12
N ASP A 72 4.09 9.51 -13.43
CA ASP A 72 4.53 8.45 -14.34
C ASP A 72 5.95 7.96 -14.00
N LYS A 73 6.87 8.86 -13.65
CA LYS A 73 8.23 8.49 -13.23
C LYS A 73 8.24 7.73 -11.92
N ILE A 74 7.46 8.15 -10.93
CA ILE A 74 7.35 7.43 -9.65
C ILE A 74 6.80 6.02 -9.91
N GLU A 75 5.72 5.93 -10.70
CA GLU A 75 5.10 4.65 -11.04
C GLU A 75 6.07 3.73 -11.79
N GLN A 76 6.78 4.26 -12.78
CA GLN A 76 7.83 3.53 -13.50
C GLN A 76 8.88 2.94 -12.57
N CYS A 77 9.42 3.74 -11.65
CA CYS A 77 10.42 3.27 -10.68
C CYS A 77 9.91 2.10 -9.82
N ILE A 78 8.60 2.11 -9.47
CA ILE A 78 7.99 1.04 -8.66
C ILE A 78 7.77 -0.21 -9.50
N VAL A 79 7.32 -0.06 -10.76
CA VAL A 79 6.98 -1.18 -11.65
C VAL A 79 8.22 -1.92 -12.16
N GLU A 80 9.31 -1.22 -12.46
CA GLU A 80 10.54 -1.81 -13.00
C GLU A 80 11.17 -2.87 -12.09
N ARG A 81 10.91 -2.82 -10.77
CA ARG A 81 11.47 -3.74 -9.78
C ARG A 81 10.38 -4.55 -9.06
N ARG A 82 9.49 -5.16 -9.82
CA ARG A 82 8.30 -5.87 -9.32
C ARG A 82 8.60 -6.86 -8.18
N GLU A 83 9.60 -7.70 -8.33
CA GLU A 83 9.85 -8.81 -7.38
C GLU A 83 10.45 -8.32 -6.06
N ASN A 84 11.47 -7.48 -6.13
CA ASN A 84 12.21 -7.01 -4.94
C ASN A 84 11.70 -5.70 -4.36
N GLY A 85 10.80 -5.01 -5.08
CA GLY A 85 10.36 -3.67 -4.73
C GLY A 85 11.44 -2.60 -4.98
N THR A 86 11.06 -1.34 -4.84
CA THR A 86 11.96 -0.20 -5.03
C THR A 86 12.12 0.58 -3.73
N SER A 87 13.37 0.83 -3.32
CA SER A 87 13.64 1.70 -2.18
C SER A 87 13.15 3.12 -2.45
N VAL A 88 12.51 3.74 -1.45
CA VAL A 88 12.09 5.15 -1.52
C VAL A 88 13.27 6.07 -1.77
N ALA A 89 14.46 5.78 -1.21
CA ALA A 89 15.68 6.55 -1.46
C ALA A 89 16.03 6.60 -2.95
N ASN A 90 15.94 5.48 -3.67
CA ASN A 90 16.20 5.41 -5.10
C ASN A 90 15.24 6.29 -5.90
N ILE A 91 13.95 6.31 -5.54
CA ILE A 91 12.95 7.16 -6.20
C ILE A 91 13.27 8.64 -5.96
N LEU A 92 13.62 9.01 -4.72
CA LEU A 92 14.03 10.38 -4.40
C LEU A 92 15.24 10.81 -5.22
N ASP A 93 16.23 9.94 -5.39
CA ASP A 93 17.45 10.24 -6.17
C ASP A 93 17.14 10.40 -7.67
N GLU A 94 16.27 9.57 -8.23
CA GLU A 94 15.82 9.71 -9.62
C GLU A 94 15.10 11.04 -9.87
N LEU A 95 14.27 11.49 -8.93
CA LEU A 95 13.54 12.76 -9.06
C LEU A 95 14.42 13.99 -8.86
N ARG A 96 15.60 13.85 -8.26
CA ARG A 96 16.61 14.91 -8.15
C ARG A 96 17.41 15.08 -9.45
N LYS A 97 17.50 14.05 -10.29
CA LYS A 97 18.21 14.08 -11.56
C LYS A 97 17.40 14.79 -12.66
N PRO A 98 18.03 15.28 -13.72
CA PRO A 98 17.33 15.71 -14.92
C PRO A 98 16.43 14.58 -15.47
N PRO A 99 15.28 14.89 -16.06
CA PRO A 99 14.73 16.21 -16.35
C PRO A 99 14.02 16.91 -15.18
N PHE A 100 13.76 16.21 -14.06
CA PHE A 100 12.98 16.76 -12.93
C PHE A 100 13.76 17.80 -12.11
N GLY A 101 15.00 17.50 -11.73
CA GLY A 101 15.85 18.42 -10.99
C GLY A 101 15.23 18.96 -9.70
N MET A 102 14.40 18.14 -9.03
CA MET A 102 13.61 18.58 -7.88
C MET A 102 14.48 18.82 -6.65
N ARG A 103 14.14 19.88 -5.90
CA ARG A 103 14.84 20.22 -4.65
C ARG A 103 14.59 19.17 -3.56
N GLU A 104 15.63 18.84 -2.79
CA GLU A 104 15.59 17.87 -1.69
C GLU A 104 14.48 18.12 -0.66
N GLY A 105 14.12 19.38 -0.43
CA GLY A 105 13.06 19.75 0.50
C GLY A 105 11.65 19.41 0.02
N VAL A 106 11.44 19.33 -1.29
CA VAL A 106 10.13 19.21 -1.94
C VAL A 106 9.79 17.76 -2.30
N VAL A 107 10.78 17.00 -2.78
CA VAL A 107 10.56 15.64 -3.27
C VAL A 107 9.85 14.74 -2.26
N PRO A 108 10.22 14.71 -0.96
CA PRO A 108 9.55 13.86 0.02
C PRO A 108 8.06 14.20 0.21
N ILE A 109 7.66 15.48 0.02
CA ILE A 109 6.26 15.89 0.14
C ILE A 109 5.43 15.21 -0.95
N TYR A 110 5.89 15.25 -2.20
CA TYR A 110 5.19 14.63 -3.32
C TYR A 110 5.21 13.11 -3.28
N ILE A 111 6.28 12.50 -2.78
CA ILE A 111 6.30 11.05 -2.52
C ILE A 111 5.25 10.68 -1.46
N CYS A 112 5.19 11.39 -0.34
CA CYS A 112 4.19 11.14 0.69
C CYS A 112 2.76 11.32 0.15
N LEU A 113 2.51 12.37 -0.63
CA LEU A 113 1.24 12.62 -1.28
C LEU A 113 0.87 11.46 -2.23
N TYR A 114 1.80 11.03 -3.08
CA TYR A 114 1.60 9.91 -3.99
C TYR A 114 1.25 8.62 -3.24
N LEU A 115 1.99 8.31 -2.17
CA LEU A 115 1.74 7.13 -1.34
C LEU A 115 0.38 7.16 -0.65
N LEU A 116 -0.10 8.31 -0.21
CA LEU A 116 -1.42 8.44 0.41
C LEU A 116 -2.54 8.34 -0.64
N ALA A 117 -2.40 9.03 -1.76
CA ALA A 117 -3.38 8.97 -2.86
C ALA A 117 -3.48 7.56 -3.47
N LYS A 118 -2.36 6.80 -3.49
CA LYS A 118 -2.29 5.41 -3.99
C LYS A 118 -2.25 4.38 -2.85
N ALA A 119 -3.00 4.64 -1.78
CA ALA A 119 -2.99 3.79 -0.59
C ALA A 119 -3.37 2.33 -0.85
N ASP A 120 -4.26 2.07 -1.81
CA ASP A 120 -4.70 0.72 -2.15
C ASP A 120 -3.82 0.02 -3.20
N ASP A 121 -3.12 0.80 -4.04
CA ASP A 121 -2.33 0.27 -5.15
C ASP A 121 -0.88 -0.07 -4.77
N ILE A 122 -0.35 0.51 -3.68
CA ILE A 122 1.06 0.41 -3.30
C ILE A 122 1.21 -0.11 -1.88
N ALA A 123 1.94 -1.21 -1.73
CA ALA A 123 2.40 -1.70 -0.44
C ALA A 123 3.68 -1.00 -0.01
N ILE A 124 3.75 -0.68 1.27
CA ILE A 124 4.95 -0.13 1.91
C ILE A 124 5.53 -1.16 2.87
N PHE A 125 6.83 -1.37 2.76
CA PHE A 125 7.60 -2.22 3.67
C PHE A 125 8.64 -1.37 4.37
N GLN A 126 8.88 -1.62 5.65
CA GLN A 126 9.99 -1.09 6.41
C GLN A 126 10.88 -2.26 6.83
N GLU A 127 12.14 -2.29 6.37
CA GLU A 127 13.07 -3.39 6.69
C GLU A 127 12.45 -4.77 6.45
N ASN A 128 11.81 -4.94 5.29
CA ASN A 128 11.05 -6.12 4.86
C ASN A 128 9.77 -6.44 5.64
N SER A 129 9.37 -5.61 6.61
CA SER A 129 8.10 -5.78 7.32
C SER A 129 7.02 -4.92 6.65
N TYR A 130 5.90 -5.54 6.29
CA TYR A 130 4.77 -4.84 5.70
C TYR A 130 4.14 -3.82 6.66
N ILE A 131 3.80 -2.63 6.15
CA ILE A 131 3.20 -1.54 6.90
C ILE A 131 1.73 -1.35 6.48
N PRO A 132 0.74 -1.82 7.27
CA PRO A 132 -0.68 -1.62 6.96
C PRO A 132 -1.17 -0.19 7.25
N TYR A 133 -0.48 0.56 8.11
CA TYR A 133 -0.86 1.91 8.52
C TYR A 133 0.31 2.88 8.43
N LEU A 134 0.14 3.96 7.69
CA LEU A 134 1.14 5.04 7.62
C LEU A 134 0.86 6.08 8.72
N THR A 135 1.31 5.78 9.94
CA THR A 135 1.16 6.67 11.11
C THR A 135 2.08 7.89 11.01
N LYS A 136 1.85 8.91 11.88
CA LYS A 136 2.73 10.11 12.00
C LYS A 136 4.21 9.72 12.13
N SER A 137 4.51 8.78 13.03
CA SER A 137 5.89 8.35 13.26
C SER A 137 6.49 7.63 12.04
N LYS A 138 5.70 6.82 11.33
CA LYS A 138 6.15 6.09 10.14
C LYS A 138 6.42 7.03 8.97
N ILE A 139 5.53 8.02 8.71
CA ILE A 139 5.74 8.98 7.62
C ILE A 139 6.91 9.93 7.94
N ALA A 140 7.06 10.35 9.19
CA ALA A 140 8.22 11.14 9.62
C ALA A 140 9.54 10.37 9.45
N LEU A 141 9.54 9.07 9.78
CA LEU A 141 10.70 8.20 9.57
C LEU A 141 10.99 7.99 8.08
N LEU A 142 9.96 7.78 7.24
CA LEU A 142 10.12 7.65 5.79
C LEU A 142 10.79 8.88 5.18
N VAL A 143 10.42 10.08 5.60
CA VAL A 143 11.06 11.33 5.15
C VAL A 143 12.50 11.45 5.65
N LYS A 144 12.81 10.97 6.85
CA LYS A 144 14.14 11.05 7.47
C LYS A 144 15.09 9.95 6.99
N ARG A 145 14.58 8.73 6.83
CA ARG A 145 15.33 7.52 6.48
C ARG A 145 14.59 6.76 5.35
N PRO A 146 14.53 7.34 4.14
CA PRO A 146 13.86 6.73 3.00
C PRO A 146 14.50 5.41 2.56
N ASP A 147 15.77 5.19 2.93
CA ASP A 147 16.53 3.97 2.68
C ASP A 147 15.94 2.72 3.38
N LEU A 148 15.24 2.91 4.50
CA LEU A 148 14.60 1.83 5.24
C LEU A 148 13.28 1.36 4.61
N PHE A 149 12.75 2.09 3.62
CA PHE A 149 11.43 1.83 3.06
C PHE A 149 11.51 1.33 1.63
N THR A 150 10.75 0.27 1.36
CA THR A 150 10.61 -0.33 0.05
C THR A 150 9.14 -0.29 -0.37
N LEU A 151 8.89 0.05 -1.64
CA LEU A 151 7.58 0.10 -2.24
C LEU A 151 7.41 -1.05 -3.22
N LYS A 152 6.27 -1.72 -3.15
CA LYS A 152 5.85 -2.73 -4.14
C LYS A 152 4.47 -2.36 -4.67
N ARG A 153 4.24 -2.55 -5.96
CA ARG A 153 2.92 -2.33 -6.54
C ARG A 153 2.01 -3.52 -6.27
N PHE A 154 0.84 -3.25 -5.70
CA PHE A 154 -0.27 -4.19 -5.68
C PHE A 154 -1.08 -4.02 -6.96
N VAL A 155 -0.75 -4.76 -8.01
CA VAL A 155 -1.59 -4.86 -9.19
C VAL A 155 -2.11 -6.27 -9.29
N THR A 156 -3.37 -6.42 -9.00
CA THR A 156 -4.11 -7.62 -9.37
C THR A 156 -4.47 -7.50 -10.85
N SER A 157 -3.73 -8.13 -11.74
CA SER A 157 -4.01 -8.17 -13.17
C SER A 157 -4.61 -9.51 -13.57
N GLY A 158 -5.65 -9.48 -14.38
CA GLY A 158 -6.19 -10.69 -15.01
C GLY A 158 -6.58 -11.81 -14.03
N ILE A 159 -5.70 -12.77 -13.84
CA ILE A 159 -5.89 -13.97 -13.01
C ILE A 159 -5.96 -13.63 -11.52
N GLU A 160 -5.02 -12.81 -11.05
CA GLU A 160 -4.98 -12.38 -9.66
C GLU A 160 -6.29 -11.68 -9.25
N GLN A 161 -6.88 -10.89 -10.16
CA GLN A 161 -8.19 -10.26 -9.94
C GLN A 161 -9.30 -11.30 -9.78
N ARG A 162 -9.27 -12.38 -10.56
CA ARG A 162 -10.26 -13.44 -10.46
C ARG A 162 -10.12 -14.24 -9.16
N VAL A 163 -8.90 -14.65 -8.84
CA VAL A 163 -8.56 -15.33 -7.57
C VAL A 163 -8.97 -14.47 -6.38
N PHE A 164 -8.67 -13.18 -6.42
CA PHE A 164 -9.07 -12.22 -5.39
C PHE A 164 -10.60 -12.14 -5.21
N ASN A 165 -11.35 -12.14 -6.31
CA ASN A 165 -12.81 -12.13 -6.27
C ASN A 165 -13.38 -13.43 -5.67
N ILE A 166 -12.72 -14.58 -5.86
CA ILE A 166 -13.09 -15.83 -5.20
C ILE A 166 -12.92 -15.71 -3.69
N TYR A 167 -11.76 -15.27 -3.22
CA TYR A 167 -11.54 -15.05 -1.78
C TYR A 167 -12.57 -14.10 -1.16
N ARG A 168 -12.90 -12.99 -1.85
CA ARG A 168 -13.93 -12.04 -1.37
C ARG A 168 -15.31 -12.67 -1.24
N LYS A 169 -15.67 -13.61 -2.11
CA LYS A 169 -16.96 -14.34 -2.00
C LYS A 169 -16.96 -15.30 -0.81
N LEU A 170 -15.84 -15.91 -0.49
CA LEU A 170 -15.69 -16.87 0.61
C LEU A 170 -15.68 -16.19 1.98
N ILE A 171 -15.19 -14.97 2.06
CA ILE A 171 -15.00 -14.25 3.33
C ILE A 171 -16.12 -13.23 3.51
N ASN A 172 -17.01 -13.47 4.47
CA ASN A 172 -18.03 -12.50 4.85
C ASN A 172 -17.40 -11.19 5.33
N LYS A 173 -17.96 -10.06 4.89
CA LYS A 173 -17.48 -8.70 5.16
C LYS A 173 -17.17 -8.48 6.65
N VAL A 174 -15.90 -8.31 6.96
CA VAL A 174 -15.46 -7.88 8.29
C VAL A 174 -15.20 -6.37 8.24
N ASN A 175 -15.98 -5.60 9.01
CA ASN A 175 -15.76 -4.17 9.18
C ASN A 175 -14.52 -3.93 10.05
N LEU A 176 -13.46 -3.39 9.46
CA LEU A 176 -12.31 -2.89 10.18
C LEU A 176 -12.63 -1.44 10.65
N LYS A 177 -12.75 -1.24 11.96
CA LYS A 177 -12.95 0.10 12.56
C LYS A 177 -11.61 0.67 13.01
N GLY A 178 -11.30 1.89 12.60
CA GLY A 178 -10.13 2.65 13.06
C GLY A 178 -10.04 4.02 12.39
N ASN A 179 -9.48 5.02 13.09
CA ASN A 179 -9.35 6.40 12.62
C ASN A 179 -8.14 6.63 11.67
N VAL A 180 -7.35 5.62 11.39
CA VAL A 180 -6.22 5.69 10.45
C VAL A 180 -6.58 4.91 9.20
N LYS A 181 -6.44 5.56 8.04
CA LYS A 181 -6.74 4.94 6.75
C LYS A 181 -5.86 3.68 6.57
N LEU A 182 -6.53 2.54 6.46
CA LEU A 182 -5.88 1.26 6.21
C LEU A 182 -5.36 1.25 4.78
N ARG A 183 -4.07 1.01 4.61
CA ARG A 183 -3.47 0.82 3.28
C ARG A 183 -3.83 -0.56 2.75
N ASN A 184 -4.00 -0.66 1.42
CA ASN A 184 -4.38 -1.90 0.77
C ASN A 184 -5.63 -2.54 1.42
N ALA A 185 -6.62 -1.68 1.77
CA ALA A 185 -7.82 -2.06 2.52
C ALA A 185 -8.58 -3.21 1.85
N THR A 186 -8.63 -3.22 0.53
CA THR A 186 -9.25 -4.29 -0.26
C THR A 186 -8.55 -5.63 -0.03
N MET A 187 -7.22 -5.66 -0.05
CA MET A 187 -6.40 -6.86 0.17
C MET A 187 -6.49 -7.35 1.61
N LEU A 188 -6.34 -6.45 2.56
CA LEU A 188 -6.42 -6.80 3.99
C LEU A 188 -7.84 -7.20 4.42
N GLY A 189 -8.87 -6.75 3.70
CA GLY A 189 -10.24 -7.22 3.86
C GLY A 189 -10.42 -8.70 3.54
N VAL A 190 -9.48 -9.30 2.80
CA VAL A 190 -9.42 -10.75 2.52
C VAL A 190 -8.50 -11.47 3.49
N VAL A 191 -7.26 -10.99 3.65
CA VAL A 191 -6.24 -11.65 4.49
C VAL A 191 -6.57 -11.58 5.97
N GLY A 192 -7.11 -10.45 6.45
CA GLY A 192 -7.43 -10.26 7.86
C GLY A 192 -8.39 -11.32 8.43
N PRO A 193 -9.53 -11.63 7.78
CA PRO A 193 -10.40 -12.72 8.19
C PRO A 193 -9.73 -14.09 8.19
N LEU A 194 -8.85 -14.41 7.22
CA LEU A 194 -8.13 -15.69 7.21
C LEU A 194 -7.22 -15.84 8.43
N ILE A 195 -6.48 -14.80 8.77
CA ILE A 195 -5.64 -14.79 9.97
C ILE A 195 -6.49 -14.93 11.23
N LYS A 196 -7.56 -14.14 11.36
CA LYS A 196 -8.48 -14.20 12.52
C LYS A 196 -9.15 -15.56 12.65
N PHE A 197 -9.51 -16.19 11.54
CA PHE A 197 -10.07 -17.54 11.57
C PHE A 197 -9.09 -18.54 12.20
N ILE A 198 -7.83 -18.52 11.80
CA ILE A 198 -6.79 -19.40 12.38
C ILE A 198 -6.55 -19.05 13.85
N GLU A 199 -6.50 -17.76 14.22
CA GLU A 199 -6.31 -17.32 15.59
C GLU A 199 -7.48 -17.71 16.52
N ALA A 200 -8.70 -17.77 16.01
CA ALA A 200 -9.88 -18.19 16.75
C ALA A 200 -9.99 -19.71 16.96
N LEU A 201 -9.22 -20.52 16.22
CA LEU A 201 -9.22 -21.97 16.39
C LEU A 201 -8.67 -22.37 17.78
N PRO A 202 -9.27 -23.38 18.45
CA PRO A 202 -8.69 -23.97 19.66
C PRO A 202 -7.27 -24.47 19.42
N LEU A 203 -6.42 -24.46 20.45
CA LEU A 203 -5.02 -24.89 20.36
C LEU A 203 -4.86 -26.30 19.75
N TYR A 204 -5.78 -27.21 20.06
CA TYR A 204 -5.79 -28.53 19.44
C TYR A 204 -5.97 -28.43 17.92
N SER A 205 -6.98 -27.68 17.47
CA SER A 205 -7.27 -27.53 16.03
C SER A 205 -6.18 -26.79 15.28
N ARG A 206 -5.42 -25.89 15.95
CA ARG A 206 -4.26 -25.22 15.35
C ARG A 206 -3.09 -26.17 15.11
N ASN A 207 -2.94 -27.22 15.92
CA ASN A 207 -1.74 -28.07 15.94
C ASN A 207 -2.02 -29.51 15.48
N THR A 208 -3.29 -29.92 15.38
CA THR A 208 -3.65 -31.28 15.00
C THR A 208 -3.13 -31.64 13.61
N ARG A 209 -2.74 -32.88 13.45
CA ARG A 209 -2.39 -33.47 12.15
C ARG A 209 -3.51 -34.38 11.60
N GLU A 210 -4.64 -34.46 12.32
CA GLU A 210 -5.80 -35.28 11.94
C GLU A 210 -6.74 -34.57 10.92
N ILE A 211 -6.17 -33.75 10.05
CA ILE A 211 -6.85 -33.06 8.96
C ILE A 211 -6.11 -33.37 7.64
N SER A 212 -6.73 -33.09 6.48
CA SER A 212 -6.10 -33.33 5.19
C SER A 212 -4.73 -32.64 5.06
N LEU A 213 -3.88 -33.17 4.23
CA LEU A 213 -2.54 -32.62 4.04
C LEU A 213 -2.58 -31.21 3.46
N GLU A 214 -3.55 -30.95 2.57
CA GLU A 214 -3.80 -29.60 2.00
C GLU A 214 -4.20 -28.63 3.10
N ALA A 215 -5.14 -29.00 3.99
CA ALA A 215 -5.55 -28.14 5.10
C ALA A 215 -4.40 -27.85 6.07
N GLN A 216 -3.51 -28.81 6.33
CA GLN A 216 -2.31 -28.58 7.15
C GLN A 216 -1.36 -27.58 6.47
N ARG A 217 -1.16 -27.71 5.14
CA ARG A 217 -0.30 -26.79 4.37
C ARG A 217 -0.88 -25.39 4.30
N VAL A 218 -2.20 -25.24 4.04
CA VAL A 218 -2.88 -23.93 4.03
C VAL A 218 -2.79 -23.27 5.39
N ARG A 219 -3.06 -23.99 6.49
CA ARG A 219 -2.92 -23.47 7.85
C ARG A 219 -1.49 -22.99 8.12
N SER A 220 -0.47 -23.76 7.71
CA SER A 220 0.93 -23.40 7.86
C SER A 220 1.30 -22.17 7.02
N ALA A 221 0.78 -22.06 5.81
CA ALA A 221 0.97 -20.89 4.95
C ALA A 221 0.42 -19.62 5.61
N ILE A 222 -0.81 -19.68 6.18
CA ILE A 222 -1.42 -18.51 6.85
C ILE A 222 -0.64 -18.12 8.11
N ILE A 223 -0.20 -19.09 8.94
CA ILE A 223 0.53 -18.83 10.20
C ILE A 223 1.90 -18.20 9.92
N ASN A 224 2.61 -18.66 8.88
CA ASN A 224 3.98 -18.23 8.59
C ASN A 224 4.04 -17.03 7.62
N SER A 225 2.91 -16.54 7.16
CA SER A 225 2.86 -15.45 6.18
C SER A 225 3.37 -14.14 6.76
N THR A 226 4.23 -13.48 5.99
CA THR A 226 4.74 -12.13 6.28
C THR A 226 4.26 -11.08 5.28
N GLU A 227 3.76 -11.52 4.12
CA GLU A 227 3.33 -10.65 3.03
C GLU A 227 1.95 -11.08 2.49
N PRO A 228 0.94 -10.18 2.51
CA PRO A 228 -0.43 -10.50 2.08
C PRO A 228 -0.55 -10.98 0.63
N MET A 229 0.22 -10.41 -0.29
CA MET A 229 0.22 -10.82 -1.70
C MET A 229 0.76 -12.23 -1.87
N GLN A 230 1.92 -12.50 -1.30
CA GLN A 230 2.55 -13.81 -1.36
C GLN A 230 1.63 -14.87 -0.78
N LEU A 231 0.97 -14.57 0.35
CA LEU A 231 -0.01 -15.49 0.94
C LEU A 231 -1.12 -15.87 -0.03
N LEU A 232 -1.79 -14.88 -0.63
CA LEU A 232 -2.98 -15.12 -1.45
C LEU A 232 -2.67 -15.71 -2.83
N PHE A 233 -1.56 -15.29 -3.46
CA PHE A 233 -1.28 -15.64 -4.85
C PHE A 233 -0.15 -16.67 -5.03
N GLU A 234 0.58 -16.99 -3.96
CA GLU A 234 1.62 -18.01 -4.01
C GLU A 234 1.43 -19.10 -2.96
N ASP A 235 1.42 -18.76 -1.66
CA ASP A 235 1.51 -19.75 -0.59
C ASP A 235 0.25 -20.61 -0.47
N ILE A 236 -0.94 -20.00 -0.50
CA ILE A 236 -2.20 -20.76 -0.45
C ILE A 236 -2.41 -21.58 -1.73
N PRO A 237 -2.27 -21.02 -2.95
CA PRO A 237 -2.36 -21.84 -4.18
C PRO A 237 -1.40 -23.02 -4.19
N LYS A 238 -0.12 -22.81 -3.87
CA LYS A 238 0.87 -23.89 -3.75
C LYS A 238 0.49 -24.93 -2.71
N ALA A 239 -0.06 -24.51 -1.58
CA ALA A 239 -0.49 -25.40 -0.50
C ALA A 239 -1.58 -26.39 -0.96
N VAL A 240 -2.47 -25.96 -1.86
CA VAL A 240 -3.54 -26.79 -2.46
C VAL A 240 -3.14 -27.40 -3.81
N GLY A 241 -1.87 -27.30 -4.21
CA GLY A 241 -1.34 -27.90 -5.43
C GLY A 241 -1.70 -27.17 -6.72
N ILE A 242 -1.98 -25.87 -6.63
CA ILE A 242 -2.30 -25.01 -7.79
C ILE A 242 -1.10 -24.12 -8.08
N ASP A 243 -0.58 -24.19 -9.32
CA ASP A 243 0.41 -23.23 -9.81
C ASP A 243 -0.26 -22.19 -10.70
N LEU A 244 -0.34 -20.97 -10.23
CA LEU A 244 -0.98 -19.87 -10.93
C LEU A 244 -0.19 -19.41 -12.18
N ASN A 245 1.09 -19.76 -12.30
CA ASN A 245 1.92 -19.36 -13.43
C ASN A 245 1.78 -20.29 -14.64
N ASP A 246 1.55 -21.59 -14.42
CA ASP A 246 1.53 -22.59 -15.51
C ASP A 246 0.14 -22.91 -16.05
N GLN A 247 -0.90 -22.89 -15.23
CA GLN A 247 -2.23 -23.39 -15.60
C GLN A 247 -3.15 -22.37 -16.29
N TYR A 248 -2.80 -21.09 -16.30
CA TYR A 248 -3.72 -20.04 -16.73
C TYR A 248 -3.52 -19.50 -18.14
N LYS A 249 -2.73 -20.17 -18.95
CA LYS A 249 -2.68 -19.87 -20.39
C LYS A 249 -3.94 -20.32 -21.12
N GLU A 250 -4.71 -21.26 -20.53
CA GLU A 250 -6.00 -21.75 -21.09
C GLU A 250 -7.03 -21.91 -19.95
N ALA A 251 -7.79 -20.86 -19.69
CA ALA A 251 -8.72 -20.81 -18.58
C ALA A 251 -9.97 -21.68 -18.79
N ASN A 252 -10.15 -22.72 -17.97
CA ASN A 252 -11.38 -23.48 -17.86
C ASN A 252 -12.11 -23.11 -16.54
N TRP A 253 -13.35 -22.62 -16.63
CA TRP A 253 -14.19 -22.21 -15.51
C TRP A 253 -14.44 -23.29 -14.43
N GLN A 254 -14.19 -24.56 -14.77
CA GLN A 254 -14.33 -25.70 -13.86
C GLN A 254 -13.24 -25.71 -12.76
N GLU A 255 -12.06 -25.14 -13.01
CA GLU A 255 -10.97 -25.09 -12.04
C GLU A 255 -11.20 -24.00 -10.96
N GLU A 256 -11.87 -22.90 -11.29
CA GLU A 256 -12.27 -21.88 -10.31
C GLU A 256 -13.24 -22.46 -9.25
N LEU A 257 -14.13 -23.36 -9.66
CA LEU A 257 -15.06 -24.02 -8.74
C LEU A 257 -14.34 -25.03 -7.84
N GLN A 258 -13.36 -25.76 -8.37
CA GLN A 258 -12.54 -26.69 -7.58
C GLN A 258 -11.64 -25.95 -6.59
N MET A 259 -11.09 -24.80 -6.95
CA MET A 259 -10.30 -23.97 -6.07
C MET A 259 -11.12 -23.47 -4.88
N SER A 260 -12.35 -23.00 -5.12
CA SER A 260 -13.24 -22.57 -4.04
C SER A 260 -13.62 -23.71 -3.09
N GLN A 261 -13.77 -24.93 -3.58
CA GLN A 261 -14.08 -26.12 -2.78
C GLN A 261 -12.89 -26.65 -1.97
N LYS A 262 -11.65 -26.44 -2.44
CA LYS A 262 -10.44 -26.89 -1.72
C LYS A 262 -9.97 -25.91 -0.63
N ILE A 263 -10.37 -24.67 -0.71
CA ILE A 263 -9.99 -23.61 0.27
C ILE A 263 -10.98 -23.57 1.46
N ILE A 264 -12.21 -24.06 1.30
CA ILE A 264 -13.21 -24.23 2.37
C ILE A 264 -13.01 -25.59 3.07
#